data_8ad92dab70c72541b6ecc49a12345423
#
_entry.id   8ad92dab70c72541b6ecc49a12345423
#
_cell.length_a   1.000
_cell.length_b   1.000
_cell.length_c   1.000
_cell.angle_alpha   90.00
_cell.angle_beta   90.00
_cell.angle_gamma   90.00
#
_symmetry.space_group_name_H-M   'P 1'
#
loop_
_entity.id
_entity.type
_entity.pdbx_description
1 polymer ?
#
loop_
_entity_poly.entity_id
_entity_poly.type
_entity_poly.pdbx_seq_one_letter_code
_entity_poly.pdbx_strand_id
1 'polypeptide(L)'
;GMNMRFFGPGEYPYKTVVKNQPCESAATALSALGYGTHGLHNNGGNFYSRAKVYDHMGFDSFTSKEFMNILQLTPNGWAKDEVLVDNIMEAMDTTEQQDFVFTVSVQGHGDYPEEQLIENPKIKVEGIDDEAKKNKWEYYVNMVYEMDQFAGDLVKAVEDRGEPAVVVFYGDHLPTMGLTAEDLKSRYLYNTNYVIWDNIGLEQQDRNIPAYQLMADVMNRLDIHSGTLFNYHQQRQNSKNYLSDLELLQYDILYGKQYVYKGNPPITEGHMEMGVKDATLTNIVPYLEKGYSLYGENFTKSSKVYVNGEKQKSTFLNNTRIVLPSTELSEGDVITVSQVGSSNTIFRTTDEYIYQGGQLVRQEGTGTDTTKSWTEQENEEK
;
A
#
# COMPACT_ATOMS: atom_id res chain seq x y z
N GLY A 1 -5.78 -0.80 -15.96
CA GLY A 1 -6.17 -1.04 -17.34
C GLY A 1 -7.66 -0.96 -17.64
N MET A 2 -8.53 -0.96 -16.62
CA MET A 2 -10.00 -0.93 -16.81
C MET A 2 -10.55 0.48 -16.91
N ASN A 3 -11.53 0.69 -17.79
CA ASN A 3 -12.21 1.96 -17.94
C ASN A 3 -13.45 2.01 -17.05
N MET A 4 -13.47 2.92 -16.08
CA MET A 4 -14.57 3.09 -15.13
C MET A 4 -15.92 3.50 -15.74
N ARG A 5 -15.92 3.98 -16.99
CA ARG A 5 -17.15 4.32 -17.74
C ARG A 5 -18.10 3.13 -17.91
N PHE A 6 -17.59 1.92 -17.89
CA PHE A 6 -18.36 0.68 -18.14
C PHE A 6 -18.92 0.04 -16.87
N PHE A 7 -18.78 0.72 -15.73
CA PHE A 7 -19.36 0.28 -14.46
C PHE A 7 -20.57 1.11 -14.08
N GLY A 8 -21.45 0.51 -13.29
CA GLY A 8 -22.63 1.20 -12.75
C GLY A 8 -22.26 2.31 -11.76
N PRO A 9 -23.20 3.25 -11.51
CA PRO A 9 -22.99 4.29 -10.51
C PRO A 9 -22.67 3.70 -9.13
N GLY A 10 -21.55 4.11 -8.54
CA GLY A 10 -21.09 3.61 -7.23
C GLY A 10 -20.48 2.21 -7.24
N GLU A 11 -20.33 1.61 -8.40
CA GLU A 11 -19.64 0.33 -8.56
C GLU A 11 -18.14 0.55 -8.73
N TYR A 12 -17.37 -0.03 -7.83
CA TYR A 12 -15.91 0.01 -7.85
C TYR A 12 -15.39 -1.43 -7.84
N PRO A 13 -14.81 -1.94 -8.94
CA PRO A 13 -14.32 -3.34 -9.02
C PRO A 13 -13.45 -3.75 -7.85
N TYR A 14 -12.62 -2.86 -7.38
CA TYR A 14 -11.78 -3.01 -6.20
C TYR A 14 -12.58 -3.36 -4.93
N LYS A 15 -13.77 -2.76 -4.73
CA LYS A 15 -14.62 -2.97 -3.55
C LYS A 15 -15.65 -4.07 -3.72
N THR A 16 -15.98 -4.42 -4.95
CA THR A 16 -17.08 -5.34 -5.28
C THR A 16 -16.58 -6.68 -5.80
N VAL A 17 -15.93 -6.69 -6.96
CA VAL A 17 -15.51 -7.92 -7.64
C VAL A 17 -14.20 -8.45 -7.07
N VAL A 18 -13.13 -7.64 -7.10
CA VAL A 18 -11.78 -8.05 -6.72
C VAL A 18 -11.67 -8.41 -5.23
N LYS A 19 -12.51 -7.81 -4.39
CA LYS A 19 -12.63 -8.23 -2.99
C LYS A 19 -13.05 -9.70 -2.84
N ASN A 20 -13.83 -10.23 -3.79
CA ASN A 20 -14.47 -11.55 -3.68
C ASN A 20 -13.87 -12.61 -4.62
N GLN A 21 -13.09 -12.19 -5.61
CA GLN A 21 -12.43 -13.11 -6.56
C GLN A 21 -11.16 -12.49 -7.13
N PRO A 22 -10.15 -13.31 -7.44
CA PRO A 22 -8.93 -12.86 -8.08
C PRO A 22 -9.17 -12.26 -9.46
N CYS A 23 -8.29 -11.34 -9.83
CA CYS A 23 -8.36 -10.65 -11.10
C CYS A 23 -6.96 -10.37 -11.63
N GLU A 24 -6.77 -10.53 -12.95
CA GLU A 24 -5.56 -10.11 -13.63
C GLU A 24 -5.25 -8.63 -13.37
N SER A 25 -4.01 -8.33 -13.04
CA SER A 25 -3.52 -6.99 -12.75
C SER A 25 -2.15 -6.74 -13.37
N ALA A 26 -1.56 -5.56 -13.11
CA ALA A 26 -0.17 -5.29 -13.46
C ALA A 26 0.79 -6.22 -12.70
N ALA A 27 0.46 -6.56 -11.44
CA ALA A 27 1.27 -7.47 -10.66
C ALA A 27 1.32 -8.86 -11.32
N THR A 28 0.17 -9.49 -11.65
CA THR A 28 0.17 -10.79 -12.32
C THR A 28 0.85 -10.75 -13.69
N ALA A 29 0.68 -9.66 -14.44
CA ALA A 29 1.28 -9.51 -15.77
C ALA A 29 2.81 -9.41 -15.72
N LEU A 30 3.36 -8.76 -14.69
CA LEU A 30 4.80 -8.60 -14.50
C LEU A 30 5.43 -9.77 -13.75
N SER A 31 4.74 -10.35 -12.77
CA SER A 31 5.16 -11.59 -12.11
C SER A 31 5.34 -12.74 -13.11
N ALA A 32 4.48 -12.83 -14.14
CA ALA A 32 4.64 -13.80 -15.24
C ALA A 32 5.95 -13.61 -16.05
N LEU A 33 6.61 -12.47 -15.93
CA LEU A 33 7.92 -12.16 -16.53
C LEU A 33 9.08 -12.26 -15.53
N GLY A 34 8.80 -12.68 -14.30
CA GLY A 34 9.81 -12.86 -13.25
C GLY A 34 10.07 -11.63 -12.37
N TYR A 35 9.22 -10.60 -12.44
CA TYR A 35 9.30 -9.47 -11.53
C TYR A 35 8.82 -9.85 -10.12
N GLY A 36 9.50 -9.36 -9.09
CA GLY A 36 8.92 -9.25 -7.76
C GLY A 36 7.82 -8.17 -7.75
N THR A 37 6.72 -8.40 -7.05
CA THR A 37 5.57 -7.49 -7.10
C THR A 37 5.14 -7.06 -5.71
N HIS A 38 5.23 -5.74 -5.42
CA HIS A 38 5.08 -5.18 -4.10
C HIS A 38 4.02 -4.07 -4.08
N GLY A 39 3.03 -4.22 -3.22
CA GLY A 39 2.07 -3.18 -2.91
C GLY A 39 2.43 -2.45 -1.63
N LEU A 40 2.36 -1.11 -1.59
CA LEU A 40 2.60 -0.32 -0.39
C LEU A 40 1.52 0.73 -0.18
N HIS A 41 1.15 0.97 1.08
CA HIS A 41 0.29 2.07 1.44
C HIS A 41 0.50 2.48 2.91
N ASN A 42 0.85 3.73 3.16
CA ASN A 42 1.02 4.26 4.52
C ASN A 42 -0.30 4.50 5.27
N ASN A 43 -1.33 3.72 4.94
CA ASN A 43 -2.62 3.66 5.64
C ASN A 43 -3.00 2.19 5.93
N GLY A 44 -4.10 1.97 6.70
CA GLY A 44 -4.48 0.66 7.23
C GLY A 44 -4.77 -0.41 6.19
N GLY A 45 -4.25 -1.61 6.42
CA GLY A 45 -4.43 -2.78 5.56
C GLY A 45 -5.86 -3.31 5.51
N ASN A 46 -6.66 -3.11 6.57
CA ASN A 46 -8.08 -3.49 6.58
C ASN A 46 -8.97 -2.55 5.77
N PHE A 47 -8.60 -1.27 5.65
CA PHE A 47 -9.46 -0.28 5.02
C PHE A 47 -9.74 -0.65 3.57
N TYR A 48 -11.02 -0.76 3.20
CA TYR A 48 -11.48 -1.30 1.91
C TYR A 48 -11.03 -2.76 1.65
N SER A 49 -10.73 -3.54 2.68
CA SER A 49 -10.18 -4.90 2.55
C SER A 49 -8.91 -4.96 1.71
N ARG A 50 -8.04 -3.95 1.82
CA ARG A 50 -6.85 -3.79 0.96
C ARG A 50 -5.99 -5.03 0.91
N ALA A 51 -5.67 -5.63 2.04
CA ALA A 51 -4.82 -6.80 2.07
C ALA A 51 -5.40 -7.92 1.19
N LYS A 52 -6.71 -8.24 1.33
CA LYS A 52 -7.37 -9.23 0.49
C LYS A 52 -7.41 -8.85 -0.99
N VAL A 53 -7.63 -7.57 -1.29
CA VAL A 53 -7.67 -7.08 -2.66
C VAL A 53 -6.30 -7.16 -3.33
N TYR A 54 -5.22 -6.82 -2.62
CA TYR A 54 -3.87 -6.92 -3.17
C TYR A 54 -3.47 -8.39 -3.41
N ASP A 55 -3.84 -9.32 -2.51
CA ASP A 55 -3.67 -10.76 -2.73
C ASP A 55 -4.42 -11.23 -3.99
N HIS A 56 -5.69 -10.86 -4.14
CA HIS A 56 -6.49 -11.16 -5.33
C HIS A 56 -6.00 -10.46 -6.61
N MET A 57 -5.20 -9.42 -6.50
CA MET A 57 -4.51 -8.77 -7.62
C MET A 57 -3.15 -9.41 -7.93
N GLY A 58 -2.74 -10.43 -7.18
CA GLY A 58 -1.54 -11.22 -7.43
C GLY A 58 -0.23 -10.53 -7.07
N PHE A 59 -0.22 -9.67 -6.05
CA PHE A 59 1.01 -9.14 -5.48
C PHE A 59 1.71 -10.19 -4.62
N ASP A 60 3.04 -10.19 -4.61
CA ASP A 60 3.85 -11.06 -3.76
C ASP A 60 3.91 -10.54 -2.31
N SER A 61 3.85 -9.21 -2.13
CA SER A 61 3.79 -8.61 -0.79
C SER A 61 2.89 -7.36 -0.74
N PHE A 62 2.34 -7.08 0.46
CA PHE A 62 1.65 -5.83 0.75
C PHE A 62 2.10 -5.25 2.08
N THR A 63 2.77 -4.09 2.03
CA THR A 63 3.23 -3.36 3.20
C THR A 63 2.26 -2.22 3.52
N SER A 64 1.41 -2.40 4.53
CA SER A 64 0.52 -1.38 5.05
C SER A 64 1.14 -0.66 6.25
N LYS A 65 0.49 0.41 6.75
CA LYS A 65 0.98 1.19 7.90
C LYS A 65 1.31 0.35 9.14
N GLU A 66 0.66 -0.78 9.28
CA GLU A 66 0.88 -1.69 10.40
C GLU A 66 2.30 -2.26 10.43
N PHE A 67 2.96 -2.30 9.28
CA PHE A 67 4.33 -2.79 9.10
C PHE A 67 5.37 -1.67 8.98
N MET A 68 4.93 -0.40 8.99
CA MET A 68 5.81 0.76 8.83
C MET A 68 6.16 1.37 10.18
N ASN A 69 7.42 1.79 10.34
CA ASN A 69 7.85 2.56 11.50
C ASN A 69 7.53 4.05 11.29
N ILE A 70 6.25 4.41 11.43
CA ILE A 70 5.76 5.78 11.25
C ILE A 70 6.23 6.66 12.40
N LEU A 71 7.19 7.52 12.13
CA LEU A 71 7.76 8.46 13.08
C LEU A 71 6.94 9.75 13.15
N GLN A 72 6.46 10.24 12.00
CA GLN A 72 5.78 11.53 11.89
C GLN A 72 4.37 11.38 11.33
N LEU A 73 3.47 12.18 11.89
CA LEU A 73 2.12 12.36 11.39
C LEU A 73 1.94 13.79 10.90
N THR A 74 1.03 13.98 9.97
CA THR A 74 0.54 15.31 9.62
C THR A 74 -0.21 15.91 10.82
N PRO A 75 -0.42 17.23 10.89
CA PRO A 75 -1.23 17.85 11.95
C PRO A 75 -2.65 17.25 12.03
N ASN A 76 -3.18 16.72 10.93
CA ASN A 76 -4.48 16.06 10.86
C ASN A 76 -4.43 14.54 11.12
N GLY A 77 -3.27 14.00 11.50
CA GLY A 77 -3.10 12.61 11.96
C GLY A 77 -2.84 11.56 10.87
N TRP A 78 -2.65 11.94 9.60
CA TRP A 78 -2.18 11.03 8.56
C TRP A 78 -0.69 10.73 8.70
N ALA A 79 -0.26 9.56 8.28
CA ALA A 79 1.16 9.25 8.16
C ALA A 79 1.80 10.14 7.08
N LYS A 80 2.97 10.72 7.37
CA LYS A 80 3.73 11.43 6.35
C LYS A 80 4.30 10.46 5.32
N ASP A 81 4.38 10.90 4.06
CA ASP A 81 4.79 10.04 2.95
C ASP A 81 6.29 9.74 2.94
N GLU A 82 7.11 10.49 3.69
CA GLU A 82 8.54 10.22 3.86
C GLU A 82 8.85 8.76 4.27
N VAL A 83 7.95 8.12 5.04
CA VAL A 83 8.11 6.72 5.48
C VAL A 83 8.12 5.73 4.31
N LEU A 84 7.53 6.11 3.18
CA LEU A 84 7.42 5.24 2.01
C LEU A 84 8.77 5.02 1.32
N VAL A 85 9.72 5.96 1.38
CA VAL A 85 11.03 5.81 0.71
C VAL A 85 11.74 4.56 1.21
N ASP A 86 11.96 4.45 2.52
CA ASP A 86 12.66 3.30 3.11
C ASP A 86 11.89 2.00 2.85
N ASN A 87 10.54 2.02 3.00
CA ASN A 87 9.72 0.83 2.79
C ASN A 87 9.69 0.36 1.33
N ILE A 88 9.78 1.28 0.36
CA ILE A 88 9.93 0.93 -1.06
C ILE A 88 11.29 0.25 -1.29
N MET A 89 12.37 0.84 -0.78
CA MET A 89 13.72 0.25 -0.91
C MET A 89 13.78 -1.12 -0.23
N GLU A 90 13.21 -1.26 0.97
CA GLU A 90 13.13 -2.53 1.69
C GLU A 90 12.36 -3.60 0.92
N ALA A 91 11.26 -3.24 0.24
CA ALA A 91 10.52 -4.16 -0.60
C ALA A 91 11.35 -4.65 -1.80
N MET A 92 12.04 -3.73 -2.48
CA MET A 92 12.92 -4.05 -3.61
C MET A 92 14.14 -4.89 -3.18
N ASP A 93 14.59 -4.82 -1.92
CA ASP A 93 15.70 -5.64 -1.40
C ASP A 93 15.31 -7.10 -1.14
N THR A 94 14.03 -7.46 -1.24
CA THR A 94 13.56 -8.84 -1.02
C THR A 94 13.70 -9.74 -2.24
N THR A 95 13.97 -9.19 -3.41
CA THR A 95 14.10 -9.92 -4.66
C THR A 95 15.49 -9.69 -5.30
N GLU A 96 15.97 -10.66 -6.07
CA GLU A 96 17.21 -10.56 -6.85
C GLU A 96 16.96 -10.13 -8.30
N GLN A 97 15.69 -9.99 -8.67
CA GLN A 97 15.23 -9.68 -10.03
C GLN A 97 14.67 -8.24 -10.09
N GLN A 98 14.08 -7.89 -11.23
CA GLN A 98 13.37 -6.62 -11.36
C GLN A 98 12.12 -6.60 -10.47
N ASP A 99 11.77 -5.41 -10.00
CA ASP A 99 10.62 -5.20 -9.16
C ASP A 99 9.55 -4.34 -9.84
N PHE A 100 8.31 -4.64 -9.54
CA PHE A 100 7.17 -3.78 -9.74
C PHE A 100 6.64 -3.34 -8.40
N VAL A 101 6.77 -2.06 -8.09
CA VAL A 101 6.31 -1.47 -6.84
C VAL A 101 5.13 -0.54 -7.11
N PHE A 102 3.97 -0.85 -6.52
CA PHE A 102 2.78 -0.02 -6.59
C PHE A 102 2.51 0.61 -5.23
N THR A 103 2.73 1.92 -5.13
CA THR A 103 2.62 2.67 -3.87
C THR A 103 1.47 3.66 -3.92
N VAL A 104 0.67 3.69 -2.85
CA VAL A 104 -0.37 4.70 -2.61
C VAL A 104 0.01 5.51 -1.39
N SER A 105 0.10 6.83 -1.55
CA SER A 105 0.38 7.76 -0.45
C SER A 105 -0.91 8.29 0.17
N VAL A 106 -0.87 8.80 1.42
CA VAL A 106 -2.05 9.29 2.13
C VAL A 106 -1.94 10.73 2.63
N GLN A 107 -0.74 11.30 2.64
CA GLN A 107 -0.49 12.60 3.29
C GLN A 107 -1.35 13.74 2.73
N GLY A 108 -1.58 13.75 1.42
CA GLY A 108 -2.40 14.75 0.73
C GLY A 108 -3.90 14.47 0.75
N HIS A 109 -4.36 13.37 1.41
CA HIS A 109 -5.76 12.99 1.46
C HIS A 109 -6.63 14.02 2.20
N GLY A 110 -7.90 14.08 1.84
CA GLY A 110 -8.91 15.02 2.34
C GLY A 110 -9.13 15.05 3.85
N ASP A 111 -10.23 15.67 4.28
CA ASP A 111 -10.47 16.15 5.65
C ASP A 111 -9.54 17.31 6.01
N TYR A 112 -9.46 18.30 5.10
CA TYR A 112 -8.66 19.50 5.32
C TYR A 112 -9.24 20.35 6.44
N PRO A 113 -8.42 20.76 7.44
CA PRO A 113 -8.87 21.46 8.63
C PRO A 113 -9.34 22.89 8.29
N GLU A 114 -10.39 23.33 8.95
CA GLU A 114 -10.89 24.73 8.90
C GLU A 114 -10.09 25.65 9.81
N GLU A 115 -9.48 25.09 10.84
CA GLU A 115 -8.56 25.81 11.71
C GLU A 115 -7.12 25.78 11.17
N GLN A 116 -6.33 26.78 11.55
CA GLN A 116 -4.91 26.83 11.23
C GLN A 116 -4.14 25.83 12.09
N LEU A 117 -3.78 24.67 11.56
CA LEU A 117 -2.99 23.64 12.26
C LEU A 117 -1.48 23.74 12.02
N ILE A 118 -1.04 24.46 11.00
CA ILE A 118 0.37 24.65 10.69
C ILE A 118 0.80 26.02 11.22
N GLU A 119 1.60 26.06 12.28
CA GLU A 119 2.06 27.32 12.91
C GLU A 119 2.96 28.16 12.00
N ASN A 120 3.85 27.50 11.24
CA ASN A 120 4.82 28.14 10.35
C ASN A 120 4.76 27.53 8.94
N PRO A 121 3.73 27.83 8.16
CA PRO A 121 3.56 27.26 6.81
C PRO A 121 4.71 27.69 5.89
N LYS A 122 5.25 26.77 5.12
CA LYS A 122 6.26 27.05 4.09
C LYS A 122 5.67 27.82 2.91
N ILE A 123 4.42 27.51 2.59
CA ILE A 123 3.64 28.18 1.54
C ILE A 123 2.44 28.84 2.21
N LYS A 124 2.29 30.16 1.97
CA LYS A 124 1.16 30.95 2.46
C LYS A 124 0.15 31.16 1.34
N VAL A 125 -1.12 31.06 1.68
CA VAL A 125 -2.24 31.32 0.76
C VAL A 125 -2.80 32.71 1.02
N GLU A 126 -2.93 33.51 -0.03
CA GLU A 126 -3.48 34.87 -0.01
C GLU A 126 -4.64 35.02 -0.98
N GLY A 127 -5.45 36.09 -0.80
CA GLY A 127 -6.54 36.42 -1.69
C GLY A 127 -7.83 35.58 -1.48
N ILE A 128 -7.95 34.91 -0.34
CA ILE A 128 -9.18 34.24 0.09
C ILE A 128 -9.69 34.92 1.36
N ASP A 129 -10.87 35.54 1.27
CA ASP A 129 -11.48 36.29 2.39
C ASP A 129 -12.06 35.37 3.47
N ASP A 130 -12.53 34.18 3.08
CA ASP A 130 -13.04 33.15 4.00
C ASP A 130 -11.84 32.44 4.68
N GLU A 131 -11.69 32.66 5.97
CA GLU A 131 -10.56 32.15 6.74
C GLU A 131 -10.55 30.61 6.81
N ALA A 132 -11.71 29.96 6.95
CA ALA A 132 -11.80 28.50 6.96
C ALA A 132 -11.38 27.90 5.60
N LYS A 133 -11.83 28.50 4.51
CA LYS A 133 -11.44 28.08 3.16
C LYS A 133 -9.95 28.33 2.91
N LYS A 134 -9.42 29.44 3.38
CA LYS A 134 -8.00 29.77 3.29
C LYS A 134 -7.14 28.74 4.04
N ASN A 135 -7.53 28.37 5.28
CA ASN A 135 -6.84 27.39 6.10
C ASN A 135 -6.81 26.01 5.43
N LYS A 136 -7.91 25.56 4.83
CA LYS A 136 -7.96 24.31 4.05
C LYS A 136 -6.95 24.33 2.90
N TRP A 137 -6.90 25.42 2.14
CA TRP A 137 -5.96 25.53 1.02
C TRP A 137 -4.51 25.62 1.49
N GLU A 138 -4.24 26.41 2.55
CA GLU A 138 -2.90 26.55 3.09
C GLU A 138 -2.38 25.22 3.65
N TYR A 139 -3.25 24.45 4.34
CA TYR A 139 -2.93 23.10 4.77
C TYR A 139 -2.58 22.20 3.58
N TYR A 140 -3.45 22.14 2.57
CA TYR A 140 -3.26 21.28 1.42
C TYR A 140 -1.97 21.60 0.64
N VAL A 141 -1.69 22.86 0.34
CA VAL A 141 -0.48 23.19 -0.45
C VAL A 141 0.81 22.92 0.34
N ASN A 142 0.78 22.99 1.68
CA ASN A 142 1.91 22.59 2.50
C ASN A 142 2.08 21.06 2.54
N MET A 143 1.00 20.27 2.51
CA MET A 143 1.10 18.81 2.35
C MET A 143 1.66 18.46 0.96
N VAL A 144 1.21 19.14 -0.10
CA VAL A 144 1.77 18.94 -1.46
C VAL A 144 3.26 19.31 -1.51
N TYR A 145 3.67 20.37 -0.83
CA TYR A 145 5.09 20.73 -0.71
C TYR A 145 5.93 19.60 -0.08
N GLU A 146 5.43 18.98 0.99
CA GLU A 146 6.11 17.83 1.61
C GLU A 146 6.08 16.58 0.72
N MET A 147 4.98 16.36 -0.01
CA MET A 147 4.87 15.26 -1.00
C MET A 147 5.86 15.42 -2.16
N ASP A 148 6.10 16.66 -2.60
CA ASP A 148 7.13 16.97 -3.61
C ASP A 148 8.54 16.64 -3.08
N GLN A 149 8.82 16.92 -1.81
CA GLN A 149 10.08 16.51 -1.19
C GLN A 149 10.21 14.99 -1.13
N PHE A 150 9.16 14.28 -0.70
CA PHE A 150 9.12 12.82 -0.76
C PHE A 150 9.42 12.28 -2.17
N ALA A 151 8.82 12.88 -3.21
CA ALA A 151 9.08 12.48 -4.59
C ALA A 151 10.57 12.66 -4.97
N GLY A 152 11.19 13.78 -4.56
CA GLY A 152 12.62 14.02 -4.75
C GLY A 152 13.51 13.02 -4.00
N ASP A 153 13.17 12.72 -2.75
CA ASP A 153 13.89 11.74 -1.93
C ASP A 153 13.78 10.32 -2.50
N LEU A 154 12.60 9.95 -3.00
CA LEU A 154 12.39 8.65 -3.66
C LEU A 154 13.24 8.55 -4.95
N VAL A 155 13.19 9.57 -5.82
CA VAL A 155 14.01 9.59 -7.04
C VAL A 155 15.48 9.45 -6.69
N LYS A 156 15.95 10.20 -5.68
CA LYS A 156 17.34 10.10 -5.23
C LYS A 156 17.69 8.70 -4.71
N ALA A 157 16.84 8.09 -3.91
CA ALA A 157 17.07 6.73 -3.39
C ALA A 157 17.17 5.70 -4.52
N VAL A 158 16.32 5.83 -5.54
CA VAL A 158 16.34 4.99 -6.75
C VAL A 158 17.61 5.22 -7.58
N GLU A 159 18.06 6.49 -7.73
CA GLU A 159 19.33 6.80 -8.39
C GLU A 159 20.53 6.23 -7.64
N ASP A 160 20.56 6.39 -6.32
CA ASP A 160 21.65 5.91 -5.46
C ASP A 160 21.76 4.37 -5.49
N ARG A 161 20.65 3.66 -5.76
CA ARG A 161 20.63 2.21 -5.98
C ARG A 161 21.41 1.80 -7.25
N GLY A 162 21.44 2.66 -8.26
CA GLY A 162 22.23 2.46 -9.47
C GLY A 162 21.69 1.40 -10.44
N GLU A 163 20.45 0.97 -10.25
CA GLU A 163 19.76 0.01 -11.13
C GLU A 163 18.91 0.73 -12.18
N PRO A 164 18.66 0.11 -13.37
CA PRO A 164 17.71 0.64 -14.33
C PRO A 164 16.33 0.80 -13.73
N ALA A 165 15.76 2.02 -13.78
CA ALA A 165 14.50 2.31 -13.13
C ALA A 165 13.63 3.30 -13.89
N VAL A 166 12.31 3.12 -13.71
CA VAL A 166 11.27 4.06 -14.16
C VAL A 166 10.35 4.33 -12.97
N VAL A 167 10.14 5.60 -12.64
CA VAL A 167 9.22 6.04 -11.59
C VAL A 167 8.08 6.83 -12.22
N VAL A 168 6.85 6.44 -11.91
CA VAL A 168 5.64 7.10 -12.42
C VAL A 168 4.88 7.72 -11.25
N PHE A 169 4.87 9.04 -11.19
CA PHE A 169 4.03 9.80 -10.27
C PHE A 169 2.73 10.20 -10.97
N TYR A 170 1.60 10.01 -10.33
CA TYR A 170 0.31 10.48 -10.84
C TYR A 170 -0.66 10.80 -9.72
N GLY A 171 -1.52 11.81 -9.95
CA GLY A 171 -2.63 12.08 -9.05
C GLY A 171 -3.81 11.16 -9.39
N ASP A 172 -4.45 10.60 -8.39
CA ASP A 172 -5.65 9.78 -8.55
C ASP A 172 -6.91 10.64 -8.73
N HIS A 173 -6.99 11.78 -8.02
CA HIS A 173 -8.06 12.77 -8.14
C HIS A 173 -7.62 14.15 -7.62
N LEU A 174 -8.43 15.17 -7.88
CA LEU A 174 -8.24 16.51 -7.32
C LEU A 174 -8.61 16.54 -5.83
N PRO A 175 -8.12 17.54 -5.06
CA PRO A 175 -8.50 17.70 -3.65
C PRO A 175 -9.99 17.99 -3.50
N THR A 176 -10.58 17.52 -2.40
CA THR A 176 -12.00 17.70 -2.06
C THR A 176 -12.28 19.12 -1.52
N MET A 177 -12.03 20.14 -2.35
CA MET A 177 -12.17 21.56 -2.01
C MET A 177 -13.45 22.22 -2.56
N GLY A 178 -14.39 21.41 -3.07
CA GLY A 178 -15.60 21.92 -3.71
C GLY A 178 -15.35 22.61 -5.04
N LEU A 179 -14.29 22.23 -5.75
CA LEU A 179 -13.94 22.80 -7.06
C LEU A 179 -15.02 22.50 -8.09
N THR A 180 -15.27 23.49 -8.96
CA THR A 180 -16.12 23.39 -10.14
C THR A 180 -15.27 23.46 -11.42
N ALA A 181 -15.84 23.16 -12.57
CA ALA A 181 -15.14 23.27 -13.84
C ALA A 181 -14.67 24.73 -14.13
N GLU A 182 -15.39 25.71 -13.62
CA GLU A 182 -15.06 27.13 -13.77
C GLU A 182 -13.79 27.53 -12.99
N ASP A 183 -13.48 26.84 -11.91
CA ASP A 183 -12.28 27.10 -11.09
C ASP A 183 -10.99 26.57 -11.76
N LEU A 184 -11.11 25.73 -12.77
CA LEU A 184 -9.99 25.05 -13.40
C LEU A 184 -9.66 25.62 -14.80
N LYS A 185 -8.38 25.84 -15.07
CA LYS A 185 -7.91 26.23 -16.41
C LYS A 185 -8.29 25.22 -17.48
N SER A 186 -8.21 23.92 -17.14
CA SER A 186 -8.57 22.81 -18.04
C SER A 186 -10.07 22.68 -18.29
N ARG A 187 -10.91 23.19 -17.41
CA ARG A 187 -12.36 22.94 -17.35
C ARG A 187 -12.77 21.49 -17.12
N TYR A 188 -11.83 20.63 -16.71
CA TYR A 188 -12.07 19.19 -16.46
C TYR A 188 -11.78 18.82 -15.01
N LEU A 189 -12.82 18.48 -14.25
CA LEU A 189 -12.72 18.09 -12.83
C LEU A 189 -12.02 16.76 -12.57
N TYR A 190 -11.95 15.92 -13.59
CA TYR A 190 -11.41 14.55 -13.44
C TYR A 190 -10.03 14.38 -14.08
N ASN A 191 -9.41 15.48 -14.53
CA ASN A 191 -8.05 15.44 -15.04
C ASN A 191 -7.06 15.62 -13.88
N THR A 192 -6.02 14.79 -13.90
CA THR A 192 -4.86 14.90 -13.03
C THR A 192 -3.60 14.91 -13.87
N ASN A 193 -2.47 15.21 -13.26
CA ASN A 193 -1.18 15.16 -13.94
C ASN A 193 -0.48 13.83 -13.66
N TYR A 194 0.40 13.44 -14.59
CA TYR A 194 1.38 12.38 -14.34
C TYR A 194 2.76 12.82 -14.81
N VAL A 195 3.79 12.26 -14.21
CA VAL A 195 5.20 12.47 -14.57
C VAL A 195 5.86 11.10 -14.62
N ILE A 196 6.64 10.87 -15.68
CA ILE A 196 7.51 9.69 -15.79
C ILE A 196 8.94 10.17 -15.66
N TRP A 197 9.65 9.69 -14.67
CA TRP A 197 11.08 9.83 -14.49
C TRP A 197 11.76 8.50 -14.79
N ASP A 198 12.92 8.53 -15.39
CA ASP A 198 13.73 7.33 -15.65
C ASP A 198 15.22 7.66 -15.69
N ASN A 199 16.05 6.63 -15.47
CA ASN A 199 17.51 6.68 -15.63
C ASN A 199 18.01 5.83 -16.80
N ILE A 200 17.11 5.37 -17.67
CA ILE A 200 17.43 4.50 -18.82
C ILE A 200 17.38 5.22 -20.17
N GLY A 201 17.02 6.50 -20.17
CA GLY A 201 17.03 7.35 -21.37
C GLY A 201 15.81 7.20 -22.26
N LEU A 202 14.62 7.02 -21.68
CA LEU A 202 13.37 7.06 -22.44
C LEU A 202 13.17 8.43 -23.08
N GLU A 203 12.67 8.44 -24.32
CA GLU A 203 12.32 9.69 -24.98
C GLU A 203 11.25 10.46 -24.19
N GLN A 204 11.48 11.75 -23.93
CA GLN A 204 10.50 12.61 -23.29
C GLN A 204 9.29 12.82 -24.20
N GLN A 205 8.09 12.64 -23.68
CA GLN A 205 6.84 12.78 -24.41
C GLN A 205 5.79 13.47 -23.55
N ASP A 206 5.42 14.71 -23.94
CA ASP A 206 4.32 15.43 -23.30
C ASP A 206 3.01 15.08 -24.01
N ARG A 207 2.14 14.32 -23.35
CA ARG A 207 0.87 13.93 -23.96
C ARG A 207 -0.22 13.67 -22.93
N ASN A 208 -1.45 13.84 -23.38
CA ASN A 208 -2.63 13.45 -22.60
C ASN A 208 -3.03 12.02 -22.96
N ILE A 209 -3.19 11.20 -21.93
CA ILE A 209 -3.67 9.82 -22.08
C ILE A 209 -4.78 9.54 -21.07
N PRO A 210 -5.74 8.66 -21.37
CA PRO A 210 -6.70 8.18 -20.38
C PRO A 210 -5.98 7.44 -19.26
N ALA A 211 -6.39 7.66 -17.99
CA ALA A 211 -5.76 7.04 -16.82
C ALA A 211 -5.69 5.50 -16.93
N TYR A 212 -6.70 4.87 -17.51
CA TYR A 212 -6.73 3.41 -17.72
C TYR A 212 -5.71 2.89 -18.76
N GLN A 213 -5.07 3.78 -19.53
CA GLN A 213 -4.00 3.44 -20.48
C GLN A 213 -2.60 3.70 -19.92
N LEU A 214 -2.45 4.42 -18.78
CA LEU A 214 -1.15 4.85 -18.30
C LEU A 214 -0.15 3.68 -18.13
N MET A 215 -0.56 2.62 -17.42
CA MET A 215 0.34 1.47 -17.23
C MET A 215 0.65 0.75 -18.53
N ALA A 216 -0.33 0.59 -19.43
CA ALA A 216 -0.10 -0.01 -20.76
C ALA A 216 0.89 0.81 -21.60
N ASP A 217 0.85 2.13 -21.47
CA ASP A 217 1.79 3.03 -22.15
C ASP A 217 3.21 2.89 -21.61
N VAL A 218 3.36 2.90 -20.29
CA VAL A 218 4.66 2.69 -19.63
C VAL A 218 5.25 1.34 -20.04
N MET A 219 4.46 0.26 -19.96
CA MET A 219 4.91 -1.06 -20.39
C MET A 219 5.32 -1.08 -21.88
N ASN A 220 4.54 -0.44 -22.76
CA ASN A 220 4.88 -0.37 -24.19
C ASN A 220 6.20 0.38 -24.44
N ARG A 221 6.49 1.45 -23.69
CA ARG A 221 7.76 2.18 -23.78
C ARG A 221 8.96 1.37 -23.30
N LEU A 222 8.73 0.37 -22.47
CA LEU A 222 9.71 -0.59 -21.96
C LEU A 222 9.79 -1.87 -22.80
N ASP A 223 9.09 -1.95 -23.92
CA ASP A 223 8.95 -3.15 -24.76
C ASP A 223 8.37 -4.36 -24.00
N ILE A 224 7.50 -4.08 -23.01
CA ILE A 224 6.82 -5.10 -22.22
C ILE A 224 5.41 -5.32 -22.78
N HIS A 225 5.14 -6.54 -23.25
CA HIS A 225 3.89 -6.94 -23.87
C HIS A 225 3.27 -8.12 -23.09
N SER A 226 2.82 -7.86 -21.86
CA SER A 226 2.20 -8.83 -20.96
C SER A 226 0.88 -8.29 -20.42
N GLY A 227 -0.02 -9.19 -20.00
CA GLY A 227 -1.35 -8.88 -19.51
C GLY A 227 -2.38 -8.59 -20.61
N THR A 228 -3.59 -9.11 -20.41
CA THR A 228 -4.66 -9.09 -21.40
C THR A 228 -5.09 -7.68 -21.79
N LEU A 229 -5.44 -6.85 -20.80
CA LEU A 229 -5.89 -5.48 -21.07
C LEU A 229 -4.73 -4.57 -21.50
N PHE A 230 -3.52 -4.77 -20.97
CA PHE A 230 -2.37 -3.95 -21.37
C PHE A 230 -2.01 -4.19 -22.83
N ASN A 231 -1.93 -5.45 -23.26
CA ASN A 231 -1.75 -5.81 -24.68
C ASN A 231 -2.88 -5.27 -25.57
N TYR A 232 -4.12 -5.35 -25.09
CA TYR A 232 -5.25 -4.80 -25.80
C TYR A 232 -5.10 -3.28 -26.03
N HIS A 233 -4.76 -2.52 -25.01
CA HIS A 233 -4.51 -1.08 -25.14
C HIS A 233 -3.38 -0.77 -26.09
N GLN A 234 -2.26 -1.46 -25.98
CA GLN A 234 -1.08 -1.26 -26.86
C GLN A 234 -1.41 -1.49 -28.34
N GLN A 235 -2.15 -2.55 -28.63
CA GLN A 235 -2.39 -2.99 -30.01
C GLN A 235 -3.64 -2.38 -30.65
N ARG A 236 -4.66 -2.03 -29.86
CA ARG A 236 -6.01 -1.71 -30.34
C ARG A 236 -6.48 -0.29 -30.08
N GLN A 237 -5.74 0.55 -29.34
CA GLN A 237 -6.15 1.91 -28.97
C GLN A 237 -6.62 2.78 -30.13
N ASN A 238 -6.12 2.55 -31.34
CA ASN A 238 -6.48 3.28 -32.56
C ASN A 238 -7.55 2.56 -33.40
N SER A 239 -8.09 1.45 -32.94
CA SER A 239 -9.10 0.71 -33.72
C SER A 239 -10.48 1.36 -33.60
N LYS A 240 -11.30 1.23 -34.67
CA LYS A 240 -12.66 1.79 -34.70
C LYS A 240 -13.55 1.28 -33.58
N ASN A 241 -13.39 0.04 -33.17
CA ASN A 241 -14.21 -0.64 -32.16
C ASN A 241 -13.54 -0.68 -30.78
N TYR A 242 -12.50 0.14 -30.56
CA TYR A 242 -11.69 0.08 -29.34
C TYR A 242 -12.49 0.07 -28.05
N LEU A 243 -13.42 1.02 -27.88
CA LEU A 243 -14.18 1.11 -26.63
C LEU A 243 -15.22 0.00 -26.46
N SER A 244 -15.87 -0.42 -27.53
CA SER A 244 -16.87 -1.52 -27.44
C SER A 244 -16.21 -2.87 -27.17
N ASP A 245 -15.06 -3.12 -27.77
CA ASP A 245 -14.32 -4.36 -27.52
C ASP A 245 -13.69 -4.36 -26.12
N LEU A 246 -13.24 -3.18 -25.62
CA LEU A 246 -12.76 -3.02 -24.24
C LEU A 246 -13.86 -3.32 -23.21
N GLU A 247 -15.08 -2.81 -23.44
CA GLU A 247 -16.24 -3.09 -22.60
C GLU A 247 -16.54 -4.58 -22.49
N LEU A 248 -16.53 -5.29 -23.63
CA LEU A 248 -16.73 -6.73 -23.67
C LEU A 248 -15.63 -7.49 -22.93
N LEU A 249 -14.36 -7.10 -23.11
CA LEU A 249 -13.23 -7.71 -22.40
C LEU A 249 -13.33 -7.52 -20.89
N GLN A 250 -13.64 -6.31 -20.44
CA GLN A 250 -13.80 -6.01 -19.01
C GLN A 250 -14.95 -6.82 -18.41
N TYR A 251 -16.09 -6.91 -19.14
CA TYR A 251 -17.22 -7.71 -18.70
C TYR A 251 -16.85 -9.19 -18.59
N ASP A 252 -16.18 -9.76 -19.58
CA ASP A 252 -15.77 -11.17 -19.55
C ASP A 252 -14.81 -11.48 -18.41
N ILE A 253 -13.84 -10.57 -18.14
CA ILE A 253 -12.87 -10.73 -17.05
C ILE A 253 -13.56 -10.69 -15.68
N LEU A 254 -14.48 -9.76 -15.45
CA LEU A 254 -15.03 -9.49 -14.12
C LEU A 254 -16.32 -10.25 -13.82
N TYR A 255 -17.19 -10.39 -14.80
CA TYR A 255 -18.56 -10.92 -14.61
C TYR A 255 -18.89 -12.09 -15.53
N GLY A 256 -18.09 -12.30 -16.58
CA GLY A 256 -18.29 -13.33 -17.57
C GLY A 256 -17.72 -14.68 -17.16
N LYS A 257 -17.47 -15.50 -18.16
CA LYS A 257 -16.88 -16.84 -17.99
C LYS A 257 -15.37 -16.85 -18.24
N GLN A 258 -14.75 -15.67 -18.35
CA GLN A 258 -13.32 -15.50 -18.57
C GLN A 258 -12.83 -16.23 -19.84
N TYR A 259 -13.64 -16.22 -20.90
CA TYR A 259 -13.30 -16.84 -22.18
C TYR A 259 -11.99 -16.32 -22.79
N VAL A 260 -11.66 -15.05 -22.49
CA VAL A 260 -10.41 -14.44 -22.92
C VAL A 260 -9.18 -15.23 -22.50
N TYR A 261 -9.22 -15.92 -21.37
CA TYR A 261 -8.11 -16.72 -20.84
C TYR A 261 -8.09 -18.18 -21.36
N LYS A 262 -9.08 -18.60 -22.16
CA LYS A 262 -9.15 -19.94 -22.75
C LYS A 262 -8.99 -21.08 -21.72
N GLY A 263 -9.49 -20.87 -20.50
CA GLY A 263 -9.41 -21.82 -19.40
C GLY A 263 -8.13 -21.76 -18.55
N ASN A 264 -7.21 -20.83 -18.84
CA ASN A 264 -5.97 -20.63 -18.09
C ASN A 264 -5.89 -19.17 -17.61
N PRO A 265 -6.70 -18.73 -16.64
CA PRO A 265 -6.61 -17.37 -16.11
C PRO A 265 -5.23 -17.16 -15.46
N PRO A 266 -4.57 -16.01 -15.71
CA PRO A 266 -3.27 -15.67 -15.11
C PRO A 266 -3.47 -15.19 -13.69
N ILE A 267 -3.96 -16.05 -12.82
CA ILE A 267 -4.42 -15.71 -11.48
C ILE A 267 -3.76 -16.66 -10.50
N THR A 268 -3.14 -16.10 -9.47
CA THR A 268 -2.61 -16.82 -8.31
C THR A 268 -3.28 -16.28 -7.06
N GLU A 269 -3.62 -17.16 -6.12
CA GLU A 269 -4.26 -16.80 -4.85
C GLU A 269 -3.41 -17.25 -3.66
N GLY A 270 -3.48 -16.49 -2.57
CA GLY A 270 -3.06 -16.95 -1.25
C GLY A 270 -1.55 -17.11 -1.08
N HIS A 271 -0.74 -16.38 -1.84
CA HIS A 271 0.72 -16.40 -1.70
C HIS A 271 1.30 -15.07 -1.21
N MET A 272 0.49 -14.00 -1.20
CA MET A 272 0.94 -12.68 -0.78
C MET A 272 1.35 -12.66 0.70
N GLU A 273 2.49 -12.06 0.98
CA GLU A 273 2.95 -11.81 2.34
C GLU A 273 2.58 -10.41 2.82
N MET A 274 2.17 -10.30 4.09
CA MET A 274 1.91 -9.01 4.73
C MET A 274 3.20 -8.45 5.32
N GLY A 275 3.66 -7.31 4.73
CA GLY A 275 4.97 -6.74 5.03
C GLY A 275 6.12 -7.55 4.44
N VAL A 276 7.30 -6.97 4.40
CA VAL A 276 8.52 -7.59 3.84
C VAL A 276 9.56 -7.92 4.91
N LYS A 277 9.31 -7.53 6.16
CA LYS A 277 10.18 -7.80 7.30
C LYS A 277 9.41 -8.45 8.43
N ASP A 278 10.00 -9.52 8.98
CA ASP A 278 9.48 -10.15 10.18
C ASP A 278 9.81 -9.35 11.43
N ALA A 279 8.82 -9.19 12.30
CA ALA A 279 9.11 -8.85 13.67
C ALA A 279 9.73 -10.08 14.37
N THR A 280 10.75 -9.87 15.15
CA THR A 280 11.42 -10.95 15.90
C THR A 280 11.64 -10.54 17.35
N LEU A 281 11.67 -11.52 18.26
CA LEU A 281 12.09 -11.31 19.64
C LEU A 281 13.52 -11.84 19.81
N THR A 282 14.35 -11.06 20.48
CA THR A 282 15.76 -11.41 20.74
C THR A 282 16.06 -11.59 22.21
N ASN A 283 15.37 -10.83 23.08
CA ASN A 283 15.63 -10.86 24.51
C ASN A 283 14.43 -10.42 25.33
N ILE A 284 14.38 -10.83 26.60
CA ILE A 284 13.44 -10.41 27.61
C ILE A 284 14.16 -10.07 28.91
N VAL A 285 13.84 -8.94 29.51
CA VAL A 285 14.40 -8.57 30.82
C VAL A 285 13.31 -8.05 31.74
N PRO A 286 13.41 -8.27 33.06
CA PRO A 286 12.48 -7.69 34.02
C PRO A 286 12.38 -6.16 33.88
N TYR A 287 11.18 -5.61 34.09
CA TYR A 287 10.90 -4.18 34.02
C TYR A 287 10.11 -3.74 35.25
N LEU A 288 10.69 -2.80 36.03
CA LEU A 288 10.16 -2.36 37.32
C LEU A 288 9.88 -3.53 38.28
N GLU A 289 8.93 -3.34 39.23
CA GLU A 289 8.57 -4.39 40.21
C GLU A 289 7.76 -5.54 39.60
N LYS A 290 7.01 -5.25 38.53
CA LYS A 290 6.17 -6.21 37.81
C LYS A 290 6.20 -5.92 36.32
N GLY A 291 6.52 -6.91 35.54
CA GLY A 291 6.51 -6.83 34.07
C GLY A 291 7.87 -7.05 33.41
N TYR A 292 7.90 -6.84 32.11
CA TYR A 292 9.06 -7.16 31.28
C TYR A 292 9.27 -6.13 30.16
N SER A 293 10.52 -5.96 29.75
CA SER A 293 10.90 -5.37 28.47
C SER A 293 11.24 -6.47 27.48
N LEU A 294 10.55 -6.49 26.36
CA LEU A 294 10.85 -7.34 25.21
C LEU A 294 11.74 -6.55 24.26
N TYR A 295 12.85 -7.13 23.88
CA TYR A 295 13.75 -6.62 22.85
C TYR A 295 13.62 -7.48 21.59
N GLY A 296 13.79 -6.85 20.44
CA GLY A 296 13.64 -7.52 19.16
C GLY A 296 13.90 -6.59 18.00
N GLU A 297 13.35 -6.91 16.84
CA GLU A 297 13.51 -6.14 15.62
C GLU A 297 12.14 -5.95 14.94
N ASN A 298 12.05 -4.89 14.12
CA ASN A 298 10.91 -4.57 13.26
C ASN A 298 9.56 -4.41 13.99
N PHE A 299 9.59 -4.00 15.25
CA PHE A 299 8.38 -3.61 15.95
C PHE A 299 7.83 -2.29 15.40
N THR A 300 6.50 -2.18 15.39
CA THR A 300 5.79 -0.95 15.02
C THR A 300 4.76 -0.60 16.12
N LYS A 301 4.11 0.54 16.00
CA LYS A 301 2.99 0.90 16.90
C LYS A 301 1.83 -0.11 16.84
N SER A 302 1.75 -0.89 15.77
CA SER A 302 0.75 -1.95 15.57
C SER A 302 1.17 -3.30 16.17
N SER A 303 2.40 -3.46 16.61
CA SER A 303 2.86 -4.67 17.29
C SER A 303 2.16 -4.85 18.64
N LYS A 304 1.54 -6.00 18.83
CA LYS A 304 0.85 -6.40 20.06
C LYS A 304 1.40 -7.71 20.56
N VAL A 305 1.64 -7.79 21.86
CA VAL A 305 2.19 -8.98 22.52
C VAL A 305 1.07 -9.87 23.00
N TYR A 306 1.23 -11.16 22.79
CA TYR A 306 0.35 -12.20 23.31
C TYR A 306 1.15 -13.16 24.17
N VAL A 307 0.54 -13.63 25.28
CA VAL A 307 1.08 -14.68 26.13
C VAL A 307 0.05 -15.79 26.20
N ASN A 308 0.42 -16.99 25.81
CA ASN A 308 -0.48 -18.16 25.70
C ASN A 308 -1.75 -17.86 24.86
N GLY A 309 -1.60 -17.05 23.80
CA GLY A 309 -2.70 -16.61 22.93
C GLY A 309 -3.52 -15.44 23.47
N GLU A 310 -3.30 -14.99 24.70
CA GLU A 310 -4.02 -13.87 25.29
C GLU A 310 -3.26 -12.54 25.10
N LYS A 311 -3.95 -11.53 24.52
CA LYS A 311 -3.39 -10.20 24.29
C LYS A 311 -3.02 -9.50 25.59
N GLN A 312 -1.79 -9.07 25.70
CA GLN A 312 -1.27 -8.38 26.86
C GLN A 312 -1.34 -6.85 26.71
N LYS A 313 -1.45 -6.15 27.85
CA LYS A 313 -1.23 -4.71 27.88
C LYS A 313 0.24 -4.44 27.56
N SER A 314 0.52 -3.83 26.42
CA SER A 314 1.88 -3.55 25.96
C SER A 314 2.03 -2.09 25.55
N THR A 315 3.25 -1.56 25.68
CA THR A 315 3.62 -0.22 25.25
C THR A 315 4.78 -0.32 24.27
N PHE A 316 4.54 0.11 23.03
CA PHE A 316 5.58 0.27 22.01
C PHE A 316 6.48 1.46 22.40
N LEU A 317 7.77 1.27 22.52
CA LEU A 317 8.73 2.34 22.76
C LEU A 317 9.47 2.76 21.47
N ASN A 318 9.95 1.77 20.72
CA ASN A 318 10.61 1.96 19.43
C ASN A 318 10.60 0.61 18.67
N ASN A 319 11.20 0.59 17.48
CA ASN A 319 11.25 -0.57 16.60
C ASN A 319 12.04 -1.78 17.16
N THR A 320 12.72 -1.63 18.29
CA THR A 320 13.48 -2.70 18.95
C THR A 320 13.00 -3.00 20.37
N ARG A 321 11.98 -2.29 20.88
CA ARG A 321 11.57 -2.47 22.28
C ARG A 321 10.07 -2.26 22.51
N ILE A 322 9.48 -3.26 23.17
CA ILE A 322 8.10 -3.20 23.71
C ILE A 322 8.15 -3.50 25.21
N VAL A 323 7.33 -2.81 26.01
CA VAL A 323 7.21 -3.03 27.45
C VAL A 323 5.88 -3.65 27.79
N LEU A 324 5.92 -4.68 28.63
CA LEU A 324 4.78 -5.29 29.32
C LEU A 324 4.78 -4.81 30.78
N PRO A 325 4.01 -3.78 31.13
CA PRO A 325 4.18 -3.08 32.41
C PRO A 325 3.66 -3.88 33.64
N SER A 326 2.84 -4.91 33.42
CA SER A 326 2.15 -5.64 34.50
C SER A 326 1.87 -7.10 34.17
N THR A 327 2.61 -7.72 33.24
CA THR A 327 2.47 -9.13 32.88
C THR A 327 3.40 -9.96 33.76
N GLU A 328 2.87 -10.96 34.43
CA GLU A 328 3.65 -11.99 35.13
C GLU A 328 3.83 -13.18 34.19
N LEU A 329 5.06 -13.69 34.08
CA LEU A 329 5.40 -14.84 33.25
C LEU A 329 5.81 -16.04 34.12
N SER A 330 5.40 -17.20 33.69
CA SER A 330 5.76 -18.50 34.26
C SER A 330 6.62 -19.30 33.30
N GLU A 331 7.42 -20.23 33.82
CA GLU A 331 8.18 -21.17 33.00
C GLU A 331 7.24 -21.93 32.04
N GLY A 332 7.59 -21.92 30.76
CA GLY A 332 6.80 -22.55 29.70
C GLY A 332 5.78 -21.65 29.02
N ASP A 333 5.60 -20.41 29.47
CA ASP A 333 4.69 -19.47 28.79
C ASP A 333 5.17 -19.20 27.36
N VAL A 334 4.22 -19.20 26.42
CA VAL A 334 4.45 -18.95 25.00
C VAL A 334 4.17 -17.49 24.69
N ILE A 335 5.16 -16.80 24.16
CA ILE A 335 5.10 -15.37 23.82
C ILE A 335 5.15 -15.21 22.30
N THR A 336 4.22 -14.43 21.77
CA THR A 336 4.23 -14.01 20.35
C THR A 336 4.00 -12.52 20.23
N VAL A 337 4.41 -11.95 19.11
CA VAL A 337 4.11 -10.56 18.71
C VAL A 337 3.37 -10.59 17.38
N SER A 338 2.20 -9.96 17.34
CA SER A 338 1.41 -9.86 16.12
C SER A 338 1.32 -8.42 15.64
N GLN A 339 1.34 -8.23 14.32
CA GLN A 339 0.98 -6.97 13.67
C GLN A 339 -0.53 -6.91 13.53
N VAL A 340 -1.14 -5.96 14.24
CA VAL A 340 -2.60 -5.89 14.43
C VAL A 340 -3.15 -4.61 13.83
N GLY A 341 -4.04 -4.77 12.88
CA GLY A 341 -4.78 -3.68 12.26
C GLY A 341 -6.04 -3.27 13.03
N SER A 342 -6.90 -2.51 12.35
CA SER A 342 -8.21 -2.11 12.89
C SER A 342 -9.08 -3.34 13.16
N SER A 343 -10.04 -3.20 14.07
CA SER A 343 -10.95 -4.29 14.49
C SER A 343 -10.23 -5.53 15.02
N ASN A 344 -9.00 -5.37 15.54
CA ASN A 344 -8.13 -6.45 16.02
C ASN A 344 -7.75 -7.49 14.96
N THR A 345 -7.82 -7.16 13.67
CA THR A 345 -7.34 -8.06 12.61
C THR A 345 -5.85 -8.30 12.77
N ILE A 346 -5.46 -9.55 12.89
CA ILE A 346 -4.06 -9.97 12.91
C ILE A 346 -3.62 -10.21 11.47
N PHE A 347 -2.56 -9.51 11.03
CA PHE A 347 -1.98 -9.67 9.70
C PHE A 347 -0.84 -10.68 9.70
N ARG A 348 0.02 -10.62 10.69
CA ARG A 348 1.20 -11.50 10.80
C ARG A 348 1.58 -11.68 12.27
N THR A 349 2.00 -12.88 12.62
CA THR A 349 2.46 -13.22 13.97
C THR A 349 3.85 -13.83 13.89
N THR A 350 4.73 -13.42 14.82
CA THR A 350 6.08 -13.99 14.96
C THR A 350 6.04 -15.49 15.22
N ASP A 351 7.18 -16.14 15.10
CA ASP A 351 7.37 -17.45 15.72
C ASP A 351 7.00 -17.40 17.22
N GLU A 352 6.68 -18.54 17.76
CA GLU A 352 6.48 -18.72 19.20
C GLU A 352 7.83 -18.67 19.94
N TYR A 353 7.82 -17.99 21.09
CA TYR A 353 8.98 -17.92 21.97
C TYR A 353 8.57 -18.43 23.36
N ILE A 354 9.19 -19.51 23.79
CA ILE A 354 8.94 -20.09 25.11
C ILE A 354 9.80 -19.39 26.15
N TYR A 355 9.18 -18.91 27.22
CA TYR A 355 9.88 -18.33 28.37
C TYR A 355 10.47 -19.43 29.24
N GLN A 356 11.81 -19.51 29.35
CA GLN A 356 12.53 -20.51 30.12
C GLN A 356 13.77 -19.91 30.79
N GLY A 357 13.89 -20.05 32.10
CA GLY A 357 15.06 -19.59 32.85
C GLY A 357 15.36 -18.09 32.68
N GLY A 358 14.34 -17.27 32.51
CA GLY A 358 14.50 -15.83 32.23
C GLY A 358 14.90 -15.47 30.81
N GLN A 359 14.86 -16.39 29.86
CA GLN A 359 15.22 -16.22 28.46
C GLN A 359 14.07 -16.62 27.54
N LEU A 360 14.17 -16.24 26.27
CA LEU A 360 13.27 -16.62 25.19
C LEU A 360 13.89 -17.71 24.32
N VAL A 361 13.19 -18.84 24.15
CA VAL A 361 13.57 -19.94 23.27
C VAL A 361 12.65 -19.95 22.06
N ARG A 362 13.17 -19.58 20.90
CA ARG A 362 12.42 -19.50 19.65
C ARG A 362 12.04 -20.90 19.15
N GLN A 363 10.79 -21.06 18.73
CA GLN A 363 10.27 -22.23 18.02
C GLN A 363 10.16 -21.88 16.53
N GLU A 364 11.17 -22.17 15.76
CA GLU A 364 11.24 -21.81 14.35
C GLU A 364 10.09 -22.41 13.53
N GLY A 365 9.55 -21.62 12.58
CA GLY A 365 8.51 -22.05 11.66
C GLY A 365 7.10 -22.12 12.24
N THR A 366 6.88 -21.58 13.45
CA THR A 366 5.55 -21.48 14.07
C THR A 366 4.85 -20.15 13.77
N GLY A 367 5.58 -19.18 13.19
CA GLY A 367 5.02 -17.90 12.77
C GLY A 367 3.93 -18.07 11.70
N THR A 368 2.96 -17.17 11.71
CA THR A 368 1.83 -17.20 10.76
C THR A 368 1.68 -15.89 10.01
N ASP A 369 1.45 -15.99 8.73
CA ASP A 369 0.90 -14.92 7.90
C ASP A 369 -0.56 -15.25 7.58
N THR A 370 -1.48 -14.36 7.91
CA THR A 370 -2.91 -14.63 7.87
C THR A 370 -3.54 -14.46 6.49
N THR A 371 -2.82 -14.08 5.47
CA THR A 371 -3.35 -14.14 4.09
C THR A 371 -3.84 -15.53 3.72
N LYS A 372 -3.25 -16.57 4.30
CA LYS A 372 -3.64 -17.98 4.11
C LYS A 372 -4.95 -18.39 4.81
N SER A 373 -5.43 -17.62 5.79
CA SER A 373 -6.59 -17.99 6.63
C SER A 373 -7.86 -17.16 6.37
N TRP A 374 -7.85 -16.22 5.45
CA TRP A 374 -9.01 -15.36 5.21
C TRP A 374 -10.22 -16.07 4.66
N THR A 375 -9.99 -17.14 3.89
CA THR A 375 -11.04 -18.06 3.43
C THR A 375 -11.62 -18.90 4.58
N GLU A 376 -10.87 -19.15 5.63
CA GLU A 376 -11.31 -19.94 6.79
C GLU A 376 -12.12 -19.10 7.79
N GLN A 377 -11.70 -17.86 8.05
CA GLN A 377 -12.39 -16.95 8.98
C GLN A 377 -13.78 -16.50 8.48
N GLU A 378 -13.97 -16.33 7.16
CA GLU A 378 -15.30 -16.03 6.58
C GLU A 378 -16.27 -17.21 6.65
N ASN A 379 -15.79 -18.45 6.82
CA ASN A 379 -16.63 -19.62 6.97
C ASN A 379 -17.06 -19.88 8.41
N GLU A 380 -16.38 -19.28 9.39
CA GLU A 380 -16.76 -19.35 10.81
C GLU A 380 -17.75 -18.22 11.22
N GLU A 381 -17.86 -17.15 10.43
CA GLU A 381 -18.82 -16.06 10.64
C GLU A 381 -20.15 -16.21 9.88
N LYS A 382 -20.33 -17.30 9.11
CA LYS A 382 -21.59 -17.68 8.44
C LYS A 382 -22.28 -18.85 9.17
#